data_aecb22331e139c17d2bd38afa8f72f5b
#
_entry.id   aecb22331e139c17d2bd38afa8f72f5b
#
_cell.length_a   1.000
_cell.length_b   1.000
_cell.length_c   1.000
_cell.angle_alpha   90.00
_cell.angle_beta   90.00
_cell.angle_gamma   90.00
#
_symmetry.space_group_name_H-M   'P 1'
#
loop_
_entity.id
_entity.type
_entity.pdbx_description
1 polymer ?
#
loop_
_entity_poly.entity_id
_entity_poly.type
_entity_poly.pdbx_seq_one_letter_code
_entity_poly.pdbx_strand_id
1 'polypeptide(L)'
;IELRFGNTEAMLAMIELIARRQGFGDLLAEGSRRAAEKIGGEAPFFAMQVKGQELAMHEPRGKYNVGMGYAISEIGADHLVVPHDPTLANPDSLSFKSVRLLGITVAQPPRSLSDEKMFHFYTLEKWISLEKVIGYCFFGPAPRSFIQPEDVLASINDATGWNMTMEEALQIGERATNMARVFNMRAGFSRKDDTLPERLFQGLENGPLKDQAMPRAEFEQALTVLYGLKGWDAETGRPTRERLEALSLGWAADLLDA
;
A
#
# COMPACT_ATOMS: atom_id res chain seq x y z
N ILE A 1 18.77 -10.08 -29.53
CA ILE A 1 17.84 -8.94 -29.27
C ILE A 1 18.53 -8.00 -28.30
N GLU A 2 18.69 -6.73 -28.67
CA GLU A 2 19.29 -5.71 -27.82
C GLU A 2 18.19 -5.07 -26.94
N LEU A 3 18.21 -5.37 -25.64
CA LEU A 3 17.24 -4.83 -24.66
C LEU A 3 17.70 -3.45 -24.19
N ARG A 4 17.18 -2.39 -24.82
CA ARG A 4 17.41 -0.99 -24.42
C ARG A 4 16.11 -0.19 -24.52
N PHE A 5 16.02 0.90 -23.79
CA PHE A 5 14.90 1.83 -23.89
C PHE A 5 14.73 2.36 -25.32
N GLY A 6 13.47 2.36 -25.80
CA GLY A 6 13.11 2.82 -27.14
C GLY A 6 13.21 1.74 -28.22
N ASN A 7 13.70 0.53 -27.92
CA ASN A 7 13.70 -0.58 -28.89
C ASN A 7 12.35 -1.32 -28.87
N THR A 8 11.40 -0.86 -29.66
CA THR A 8 10.04 -1.43 -29.75
C THR A 8 10.05 -2.86 -30.28
N GLU A 9 10.94 -3.19 -31.23
CA GLU A 9 11.04 -4.56 -31.80
C GLU A 9 11.47 -5.55 -30.71
N ALA A 10 12.45 -5.16 -29.90
CA ALA A 10 12.88 -5.98 -28.76
C ALA A 10 11.76 -6.17 -27.73
N MET A 11 11.00 -5.12 -27.42
CA MET A 11 9.85 -5.19 -26.52
C MET A 11 8.80 -6.19 -27.03
N LEU A 12 8.38 -6.10 -28.28
CA LEU A 12 7.38 -6.99 -28.86
C LEU A 12 7.88 -8.44 -28.91
N ALA A 13 9.15 -8.66 -29.30
CA ALA A 13 9.73 -10.00 -29.29
C ALA A 13 9.81 -10.60 -27.89
N MET A 14 10.15 -9.78 -26.86
CA MET A 14 10.18 -10.25 -25.48
C MET A 14 8.79 -10.59 -24.93
N ILE A 15 7.75 -9.85 -25.28
CA ILE A 15 6.37 -10.19 -24.91
C ILE A 15 6.01 -11.58 -25.43
N GLU A 16 6.32 -11.89 -26.69
CA GLU A 16 6.05 -13.20 -27.28
C GLU A 16 6.86 -14.32 -26.59
N LEU A 17 8.15 -14.10 -26.35
CA LEU A 17 9.00 -15.06 -25.66
C LEU A 17 8.51 -15.34 -24.22
N ILE A 18 8.09 -14.30 -23.49
CA ILE A 18 7.52 -14.42 -22.12
C ILE A 18 6.21 -15.22 -22.17
N ALA A 19 5.30 -14.85 -23.08
CA ALA A 19 4.00 -15.51 -23.20
C ALA A 19 4.14 -17.00 -23.56
N ARG A 20 5.12 -17.34 -24.38
CA ARG A 20 5.40 -18.72 -24.81
C ARG A 20 6.40 -19.46 -23.91
N ARG A 21 6.95 -18.80 -22.88
CA ARG A 21 7.96 -19.32 -21.97
C ARG A 21 9.17 -19.91 -22.73
N GLN A 22 9.73 -19.15 -23.68
CA GLN A 22 10.81 -19.59 -24.53
C GLN A 22 12.13 -18.87 -24.19
N GLY A 23 13.21 -19.62 -24.02
CA GLY A 23 14.57 -19.10 -23.78
C GLY A 23 14.60 -18.13 -22.59
N PHE A 24 15.11 -16.90 -22.81
CA PHE A 24 15.15 -15.88 -21.77
C PHE A 24 13.76 -15.42 -21.31
N GLY A 25 12.76 -15.54 -22.18
CA GLY A 25 11.37 -15.25 -21.82
C GLY A 25 10.80 -16.17 -20.74
N ASP A 26 11.23 -17.43 -20.67
CA ASP A 26 10.83 -18.36 -19.61
C ASP A 26 11.33 -17.88 -18.23
N LEU A 27 12.55 -17.38 -18.17
CA LEU A 27 13.09 -16.78 -16.95
C LEU A 27 12.30 -15.55 -16.51
N LEU A 28 12.00 -14.65 -17.45
CA LEU A 28 11.26 -13.41 -17.15
C LEU A 28 9.78 -13.66 -16.79
N ALA A 29 9.20 -14.73 -17.28
CA ALA A 29 7.83 -15.13 -16.95
C ALA A 29 7.63 -15.48 -15.46
N GLU A 30 8.71 -15.70 -14.70
CA GLU A 30 8.68 -15.92 -13.25
C GLU A 30 8.55 -14.61 -12.45
N GLY A 31 8.64 -13.45 -13.08
CA GLY A 31 8.69 -12.14 -12.45
C GLY A 31 10.11 -11.73 -12.03
N SER A 32 10.30 -10.44 -11.77
CA SER A 32 11.62 -9.85 -11.56
C SER A 32 12.37 -10.43 -10.35
N ARG A 33 11.67 -10.70 -9.24
CA ARG A 33 12.26 -11.30 -8.04
C ARG A 33 12.89 -12.66 -8.33
N ARG A 34 12.09 -13.61 -8.85
CA ARG A 34 12.56 -14.98 -9.12
C ARG A 34 13.60 -15.02 -10.23
N ALA A 35 13.44 -14.15 -11.25
CA ALA A 35 14.42 -14.01 -12.30
C ALA A 35 15.77 -13.54 -11.75
N ALA A 36 15.77 -12.52 -10.88
CA ALA A 36 16.95 -12.00 -10.24
C ALA A 36 17.64 -13.03 -9.31
N GLU A 37 16.86 -13.76 -8.51
CA GLU A 37 17.35 -14.86 -7.65
C GLU A 37 18.07 -15.94 -8.52
N LYS A 38 17.50 -16.26 -9.68
CA LYS A 38 18.04 -17.26 -10.61
C LYS A 38 19.29 -16.79 -11.36
N ILE A 39 19.36 -15.51 -11.69
CA ILE A 39 20.54 -14.86 -12.28
C ILE A 39 21.69 -14.82 -11.25
N GLY A 40 21.36 -14.53 -9.99
CA GLY A 40 22.33 -14.48 -8.89
C GLY A 40 23.20 -13.20 -8.89
N GLY A 41 24.28 -13.22 -8.10
CA GLY A 41 25.19 -12.09 -7.94
C GLY A 41 24.45 -10.85 -7.39
N GLU A 42 24.59 -9.71 -8.06
CA GLU A 42 23.96 -8.45 -7.66
C GLU A 42 22.52 -8.28 -8.18
N ALA A 43 22.03 -9.19 -9.03
CA ALA A 43 20.72 -9.06 -9.66
C ALA A 43 19.56 -8.85 -8.65
N PRO A 44 19.50 -9.53 -7.47
CA PRO A 44 18.46 -9.29 -6.47
C PRO A 44 18.37 -7.84 -5.96
N PHE A 45 19.49 -7.11 -5.93
CA PHE A 45 19.51 -5.69 -5.55
C PHE A 45 18.73 -4.81 -6.53
N PHE A 46 18.64 -5.21 -7.79
CA PHE A 46 17.92 -4.48 -8.85
C PHE A 46 16.46 -4.89 -8.97
N ALA A 47 16.03 -5.99 -8.35
CA ALA A 47 14.65 -6.45 -8.34
C ALA A 47 13.83 -5.62 -7.34
N MET A 48 13.21 -4.53 -7.81
CA MET A 48 12.40 -3.64 -6.99
C MET A 48 11.04 -4.27 -6.70
N GLN A 49 10.91 -4.91 -5.54
CA GLN A 49 9.71 -5.64 -5.12
C GLN A 49 9.51 -5.57 -3.60
N VAL A 50 8.27 -5.72 -3.15
CA VAL A 50 7.92 -5.94 -1.73
C VAL A 50 7.02 -7.16 -1.64
N LYS A 51 7.32 -8.09 -0.75
CA LYS A 51 6.58 -9.35 -0.57
C LYS A 51 6.36 -10.14 -1.88
N GLY A 52 7.24 -9.96 -2.87
CA GLY A 52 7.17 -10.62 -4.17
C GLY A 52 6.39 -9.85 -5.24
N GLN A 53 5.71 -8.77 -4.90
CA GLN A 53 5.04 -7.87 -5.83
C GLN A 53 6.02 -6.80 -6.32
N GLU A 54 6.19 -6.66 -7.63
CA GLU A 54 7.00 -5.59 -8.24
C GLU A 54 6.40 -4.22 -7.97
N LEU A 55 7.28 -3.20 -7.79
CA LEU A 55 6.85 -1.83 -7.62
C LEU A 55 6.21 -1.30 -8.91
N ALA A 56 5.06 -0.63 -8.76
CA ALA A 56 4.49 0.15 -9.84
C ALA A 56 5.38 1.36 -10.18
N MET A 57 5.12 2.03 -11.33
CA MET A 57 5.87 3.21 -11.78
C MET A 57 5.56 4.47 -10.94
N HIS A 58 5.66 4.35 -9.64
CA HIS A 58 5.46 5.42 -8.66
C HIS A 58 6.63 5.44 -7.70
N GLU A 59 7.45 6.49 -7.80
CA GLU A 59 8.69 6.64 -7.05
C GLU A 59 8.42 7.08 -5.59
N PRO A 60 8.67 6.22 -4.59
CA PRO A 60 8.34 6.51 -3.20
C PRO A 60 9.19 7.62 -2.58
N ARG A 61 10.42 7.85 -3.08
CA ARG A 61 11.30 8.93 -2.57
C ARG A 61 10.72 10.33 -2.79
N GLY A 62 9.74 10.47 -3.67
CA GLY A 62 8.97 11.70 -3.87
C GLY A 62 7.59 11.71 -3.20
N LYS A 63 7.12 10.56 -2.71
CA LYS A 63 5.76 10.32 -2.21
C LYS A 63 5.79 9.30 -1.08
N TYR A 64 6.04 9.72 0.14
CA TYR A 64 6.34 8.82 1.25
C TYR A 64 5.17 7.91 1.66
N ASN A 65 3.91 8.36 1.53
CA ASN A 65 2.75 7.47 1.74
C ASN A 65 2.70 6.31 0.76
N VAL A 66 3.12 6.52 -0.50
CA VAL A 66 3.22 5.42 -1.45
C VAL A 66 4.24 4.39 -0.98
N GLY A 67 5.37 4.83 -0.41
CA GLY A 67 6.37 3.95 0.21
C GLY A 67 5.79 3.18 1.40
N MET A 68 5.10 3.86 2.31
CA MET A 68 4.40 3.19 3.43
C MET A 68 3.37 2.18 2.91
N GLY A 69 2.62 2.54 1.87
CA GLY A 69 1.66 1.64 1.22
C GLY A 69 2.33 0.38 0.67
N TYR A 70 3.45 0.52 -0.05
CA TYR A 70 4.21 -0.63 -0.54
C TYR A 70 4.67 -1.56 0.59
N ALA A 71 5.13 -1.00 1.71
CA ALA A 71 5.62 -1.78 2.82
C ALA A 71 4.51 -2.52 3.58
N ILE A 72 3.38 -1.83 3.87
CA ILE A 72 2.34 -2.34 4.77
C ILE A 72 1.27 -3.18 4.06
N SER A 73 1.11 -3.01 2.74
CA SER A 73 0.06 -3.70 1.97
C SER A 73 0.11 -5.20 2.18
N GLU A 74 -1.05 -5.79 2.27
CA GLU A 74 -1.27 -7.23 2.40
C GLU A 74 -0.81 -8.03 1.17
N ILE A 75 -0.78 -7.40 -0.01
CA ILE A 75 -0.37 -8.05 -1.27
C ILE A 75 1.03 -7.66 -1.76
N GLY A 76 1.75 -6.84 -0.99
CA GLY A 76 3.07 -6.33 -1.37
C GLY A 76 3.00 -4.92 -1.97
N ALA A 77 3.82 -4.62 -2.98
CA ALA A 77 3.97 -3.27 -3.52
C ALA A 77 2.72 -2.73 -4.25
N ASP A 78 1.62 -2.56 -3.49
CA ASP A 78 0.37 -1.99 -4.00
C ASP A 78 0.37 -0.45 -3.84
N HIS A 79 0.24 0.28 -4.95
CA HIS A 79 0.14 1.74 -4.98
C HIS A 79 -1.30 2.26 -4.76
N LEU A 80 -2.27 1.37 -4.50
CA LEU A 80 -3.68 1.70 -4.30
C LEU A 80 -4.14 1.49 -2.84
N VAL A 81 -3.21 1.37 -1.89
CA VAL A 81 -3.52 1.25 -0.46
C VAL A 81 -4.09 2.55 0.08
N VAL A 82 -3.51 3.67 -0.35
CA VAL A 82 -3.95 5.03 -0.01
C VAL A 82 -3.81 5.96 -1.22
N PRO A 83 -4.51 7.10 -1.25
CA PRO A 83 -4.28 8.12 -2.27
C PRO A 83 -2.84 8.61 -2.26
N HIS A 84 -2.29 8.89 -3.44
CA HIS A 84 -0.93 9.40 -3.57
C HIS A 84 -0.79 10.79 -2.91
N ASP A 85 0.34 11.03 -2.27
CA ASP A 85 0.62 12.22 -1.49
C ASP A 85 0.27 13.56 -2.18
N PRO A 86 0.59 13.79 -3.47
CA PRO A 86 0.25 15.06 -4.13
C PRO A 86 -1.25 15.33 -4.22
N THR A 87 -2.09 14.29 -4.18
CA THR A 87 -3.56 14.41 -4.23
C THR A 87 -4.10 15.22 -3.04
N LEU A 88 -3.46 15.10 -1.88
CA LEU A 88 -3.89 15.70 -0.62
C LEU A 88 -2.93 16.78 -0.07
N ALA A 89 -1.91 17.17 -0.84
CA ALA A 89 -0.92 18.15 -0.41
C ALA A 89 -1.42 19.60 -0.44
N ASN A 90 -2.46 19.88 -1.23
CA ASN A 90 -3.05 21.22 -1.35
C ASN A 90 -4.37 21.29 -0.57
N PRO A 91 -4.45 22.08 0.52
CA PRO A 91 -5.65 22.20 1.36
C PRO A 91 -6.85 22.83 0.64
N ASP A 92 -6.62 23.55 -0.46
CA ASP A 92 -7.67 24.18 -1.25
C ASP A 92 -8.23 23.29 -2.35
N SER A 93 -7.57 22.16 -2.64
CA SER A 93 -8.03 21.21 -3.66
C SER A 93 -9.37 20.57 -3.28
N LEU A 94 -10.16 20.19 -4.27
CA LEU A 94 -11.40 19.43 -4.06
C LEU A 94 -11.10 18.07 -3.41
N SER A 95 -10.01 17.42 -3.83
CA SER A 95 -9.56 16.15 -3.26
C SER A 95 -9.28 16.24 -1.75
N PHE A 96 -8.62 17.31 -1.29
CA PHE A 96 -8.39 17.50 0.12
C PHE A 96 -9.68 17.82 0.88
N LYS A 97 -10.52 18.69 0.32
CA LYS A 97 -11.81 19.06 0.94
C LYS A 97 -12.73 17.86 1.12
N SER A 98 -12.72 16.92 0.19
CA SER A 98 -13.57 15.73 0.23
C SER A 98 -13.23 14.73 1.35
N VAL A 99 -12.00 14.75 1.88
CA VAL A 99 -11.60 13.85 2.96
C VAL A 99 -11.75 14.44 4.36
N ARG A 100 -12.23 15.69 4.48
CA ARG A 100 -12.44 16.34 5.78
C ARG A 100 -13.44 15.60 6.67
N LEU A 101 -14.46 15.02 6.09
CA LEU A 101 -15.44 14.19 6.79
C LEU A 101 -14.85 12.89 7.37
N LEU A 102 -13.71 12.45 6.85
CA LEU A 102 -12.95 11.35 7.40
C LEU A 102 -12.03 11.80 8.55
N GLY A 103 -12.10 13.08 8.99
CA GLY A 103 -11.28 13.64 10.07
C GLY A 103 -9.90 14.17 9.60
N ILE A 104 -9.66 14.25 8.29
CA ILE A 104 -8.40 14.76 7.72
C ILE A 104 -8.54 16.25 7.47
N THR A 105 -7.99 17.08 8.37
CA THR A 105 -8.21 18.54 8.38
C THR A 105 -6.97 19.35 8.06
N VAL A 106 -5.76 18.76 8.13
CA VAL A 106 -4.47 19.44 7.92
C VAL A 106 -3.73 18.78 6.78
N ALA A 107 -3.45 19.51 5.70
CA ALA A 107 -2.66 18.99 4.59
C ALA A 107 -1.21 18.71 5.01
N GLN A 108 -0.65 17.59 4.55
CA GLN A 108 0.70 17.18 4.87
C GLN A 108 1.59 17.20 3.62
N PRO A 109 2.87 17.59 3.75
CA PRO A 109 3.81 17.52 2.64
C PRO A 109 3.95 16.10 2.08
N PRO A 110 4.18 15.93 0.77
CA PRO A 110 4.36 14.61 0.16
C PRO A 110 5.49 13.79 0.76
N ARG A 111 6.55 14.44 1.25
CA ARG A 111 7.70 13.82 1.90
C ARG A 111 7.70 14.02 3.42
N SER A 112 6.56 13.79 4.05
CA SER A 112 6.41 13.76 5.52
C SER A 112 6.14 12.33 5.98
N LEU A 113 6.70 11.97 7.12
CA LEU A 113 6.45 10.73 7.88
C LEU A 113 6.03 11.06 9.32
N SER A 114 5.45 12.24 9.54
CA SER A 114 4.96 12.67 10.86
C SER A 114 3.82 11.77 11.36
N ASP A 115 3.59 11.79 12.67
CA ASP A 115 2.48 11.07 13.32
C ASP A 115 1.13 11.46 12.70
N GLU A 116 0.93 12.76 12.41
CA GLU A 116 -0.26 13.26 11.72
C GLU A 116 -0.41 12.64 10.32
N LYS A 117 0.71 12.51 9.58
CA LYS A 117 0.71 11.84 8.28
C LYS A 117 0.34 10.36 8.39
N MET A 118 0.79 9.68 9.45
CA MET A 118 0.43 8.27 9.70
C MET A 118 -1.04 8.13 10.13
N PHE A 119 -1.59 9.09 10.86
CA PHE A 119 -3.03 9.15 11.13
C PHE A 119 -3.84 9.29 9.83
N HIS A 120 -3.41 10.15 8.90
CA HIS A 120 -4.03 10.26 7.57
C HIS A 120 -3.94 8.95 6.80
N PHE A 121 -2.76 8.32 6.79
CA PHE A 121 -2.56 7.03 6.14
C PHE A 121 -3.56 5.99 6.68
N TYR A 122 -3.61 5.81 8.00
CA TYR A 122 -4.50 4.85 8.64
C TYR A 122 -5.98 5.10 8.32
N THR A 123 -6.41 6.35 8.36
CA THR A 123 -7.80 6.73 8.05
C THR A 123 -8.15 6.45 6.60
N LEU A 124 -7.27 6.83 5.67
CA LEU A 124 -7.47 6.61 4.24
C LEU A 124 -7.38 5.14 3.85
N GLU A 125 -6.53 4.37 4.50
CA GLU A 125 -6.47 2.93 4.28
C GLU A 125 -7.80 2.25 4.67
N LYS A 126 -8.40 2.64 5.80
CA LYS A 126 -9.74 2.15 6.21
C LYS A 126 -10.79 2.51 5.16
N TRP A 127 -10.78 3.75 4.68
CA TRP A 127 -11.69 4.21 3.65
C TRP A 127 -11.54 3.43 2.33
N ILE A 128 -10.32 3.33 1.80
CA ILE A 128 -10.04 2.58 0.56
C ILE A 128 -10.35 1.08 0.74
N SER A 129 -10.10 0.53 1.92
CA SER A 129 -10.45 -0.88 2.20
C SER A 129 -11.95 -1.10 2.24
N LEU A 130 -12.74 -0.14 2.73
CA LEU A 130 -14.20 -0.17 2.61
C LEU A 130 -14.62 -0.19 1.14
N GLU A 131 -14.06 0.71 0.31
CA GLU A 131 -14.35 0.75 -1.13
C GLU A 131 -14.09 -0.62 -1.79
N LYS A 132 -12.96 -1.25 -1.47
CA LYS A 132 -12.62 -2.61 -1.95
C LYS A 132 -13.66 -3.66 -1.51
N VAL A 133 -14.10 -3.61 -0.25
CA VAL A 133 -15.09 -4.56 0.31
C VAL A 133 -16.45 -4.45 -0.38
N ILE A 134 -16.91 -3.24 -0.67
CA ILE A 134 -18.20 -3.02 -1.35
C ILE A 134 -18.11 -3.08 -2.88
N GLY A 135 -16.92 -3.30 -3.43
CA GLY A 135 -16.69 -3.45 -4.87
C GLY A 135 -16.62 -2.14 -5.64
N TYR A 136 -16.38 -1.00 -4.98
CA TYR A 136 -16.14 0.26 -5.67
C TYR A 136 -14.73 0.31 -6.23
N CYS A 137 -14.61 0.93 -7.41
CA CYS A 137 -13.31 1.20 -7.99
C CYS A 137 -12.62 2.35 -7.23
N PHE A 138 -11.36 2.18 -6.88
CA PHE A 138 -10.50 3.20 -6.25
C PHE A 138 -10.58 4.60 -6.91
N PHE A 139 -10.87 4.67 -8.20
CA PHE A 139 -11.02 5.94 -8.93
C PHE A 139 -12.45 6.50 -8.91
N GLY A 140 -13.41 5.81 -8.31
CA GLY A 140 -14.80 6.23 -8.23
C GLY A 140 -15.06 7.25 -7.13
N PRO A 141 -14.84 6.91 -5.85
CA PRO A 141 -15.09 7.83 -4.74
C PRO A 141 -13.97 8.85 -4.49
N ALA A 142 -14.24 9.77 -3.57
CA ALA A 142 -13.26 10.71 -3.05
C ALA A 142 -12.04 9.97 -2.43
N PRO A 143 -10.82 10.52 -2.52
CA PRO A 143 -10.49 11.84 -3.07
C PRO A 143 -10.18 11.86 -4.57
N ARG A 144 -10.41 10.76 -5.28
CA ARG A 144 -10.07 10.63 -6.70
C ARG A 144 -11.16 11.17 -7.63
N SER A 145 -12.41 11.23 -7.16
CA SER A 145 -13.57 11.68 -7.93
C SER A 145 -14.46 12.58 -7.06
N PHE A 146 -15.62 12.97 -7.61
CA PHE A 146 -16.59 13.84 -6.94
C PHE A 146 -17.66 13.07 -6.17
N ILE A 147 -17.65 11.74 -6.15
CA ILE A 147 -18.51 10.96 -5.25
C ILE A 147 -17.97 11.13 -3.84
N GLN A 148 -18.73 11.82 -2.99
CA GLN A 148 -18.29 12.14 -1.64
C GLN A 148 -18.43 10.93 -0.70
N PRO A 149 -17.71 10.89 0.42
CA PRO A 149 -17.86 9.82 1.41
C PRO A 149 -19.30 9.63 1.88
N GLU A 150 -20.08 10.71 2.00
CA GLU A 150 -21.49 10.65 2.36
C GLU A 150 -22.35 10.00 1.30
N ASP A 151 -22.04 10.22 0.01
CA ASP A 151 -22.78 9.60 -1.10
C ASP A 151 -22.56 8.07 -1.10
N VAL A 152 -21.32 7.64 -0.80
CA VAL A 152 -21.00 6.22 -0.64
C VAL A 152 -21.76 5.62 0.53
N LEU A 153 -21.73 6.30 1.70
CA LEU A 153 -22.46 5.85 2.89
C LEU A 153 -23.98 5.78 2.66
N ALA A 154 -24.55 6.81 2.01
CA ALA A 154 -25.96 6.82 1.65
C ALA A 154 -26.30 5.66 0.71
N SER A 155 -25.46 5.41 -0.31
CA SER A 155 -25.65 4.29 -1.24
C SER A 155 -25.65 2.93 -0.54
N ILE A 156 -24.78 2.73 0.46
CA ILE A 156 -24.78 1.51 1.29
C ILE A 156 -26.09 1.38 2.07
N ASN A 157 -26.50 2.45 2.76
CA ASN A 157 -27.69 2.45 3.59
C ASN A 157 -28.97 2.24 2.76
N ASP A 158 -29.08 2.90 1.61
CA ASP A 158 -30.22 2.77 0.70
C ASP A 158 -30.32 1.36 0.11
N ALA A 159 -29.17 0.76 -0.26
CA ALA A 159 -29.16 -0.58 -0.86
C ALA A 159 -29.42 -1.69 0.16
N THR A 160 -29.04 -1.50 1.42
CA THR A 160 -29.11 -2.55 2.46
C THR A 160 -30.29 -2.36 3.42
N GLY A 161 -30.83 -1.14 3.52
CA GLY A 161 -31.78 -0.75 4.56
C GLY A 161 -31.12 -0.56 5.93
N TRP A 162 -29.81 -0.54 6.03
CA TRP A 162 -29.08 -0.27 7.26
C TRP A 162 -29.11 1.22 7.59
N ASN A 163 -28.76 1.54 8.82
CA ASN A 163 -28.57 2.93 9.25
C ASN A 163 -27.14 3.09 9.78
N MET A 164 -26.19 2.75 8.92
CA MET A 164 -24.77 2.74 9.25
C MET A 164 -24.24 4.16 9.35
N THR A 165 -23.39 4.40 10.33
CA THR A 165 -22.61 5.63 10.49
C THR A 165 -21.29 5.53 9.70
N MET A 166 -20.62 6.67 9.48
CA MET A 166 -19.29 6.70 8.85
C MET A 166 -18.25 5.94 9.67
N GLU A 167 -18.32 6.00 10.98
CA GLU A 167 -17.43 5.26 11.88
C GLU A 167 -17.58 3.75 11.69
N GLU A 168 -18.80 3.24 11.68
CA GLU A 168 -19.09 1.82 11.43
C GLU A 168 -18.62 1.39 10.03
N ALA A 169 -18.79 2.26 9.02
CA ALA A 169 -18.32 2.02 7.67
C ALA A 169 -16.78 1.90 7.62
N LEU A 170 -16.07 2.81 8.28
CA LEU A 170 -14.61 2.73 8.39
C LEU A 170 -14.13 1.50 9.17
N GLN A 171 -14.88 1.03 10.17
CA GLN A 171 -14.57 -0.21 10.88
C GLN A 171 -14.69 -1.45 9.97
N ILE A 172 -15.54 -1.43 8.95
CA ILE A 172 -15.60 -2.52 7.96
C ILE A 172 -14.28 -2.60 7.19
N GLY A 173 -13.77 -1.47 6.71
CA GLY A 173 -12.46 -1.42 6.04
C GLY A 173 -11.33 -1.88 6.95
N GLU A 174 -11.36 -1.46 8.21
CA GLU A 174 -10.37 -1.88 9.20
C GLU A 174 -10.43 -3.39 9.52
N ARG A 175 -11.63 -3.95 9.58
CA ARG A 175 -11.81 -5.41 9.70
C ARG A 175 -11.13 -6.15 8.55
N ALA A 176 -11.32 -5.67 7.32
CA ALA A 176 -10.72 -6.27 6.14
C ALA A 176 -9.18 -6.29 6.21
N THR A 177 -8.55 -5.17 6.57
CA THR A 177 -7.08 -5.09 6.70
C THR A 177 -6.55 -5.98 7.82
N ASN A 178 -7.25 -6.05 8.97
CA ASN A 178 -6.84 -6.92 10.07
C ASN A 178 -7.00 -8.42 9.72
N MET A 179 -8.07 -8.81 9.03
CA MET A 179 -8.23 -10.19 8.54
C MET A 179 -7.12 -10.58 7.57
N ALA A 180 -6.80 -9.70 6.62
CA ALA A 180 -5.70 -9.92 5.68
C ALA A 180 -4.36 -10.01 6.40
N ARG A 181 -4.12 -9.19 7.44
CA ARG A 181 -2.92 -9.29 8.27
C ARG A 181 -2.82 -10.64 8.98
N VAL A 182 -3.88 -11.11 9.61
CA VAL A 182 -3.93 -12.44 10.25
C VAL A 182 -3.63 -13.54 9.24
N PHE A 183 -4.24 -13.48 8.05
CA PHE A 183 -3.98 -14.44 6.98
C PHE A 183 -2.50 -14.47 6.60
N ASN A 184 -1.89 -13.30 6.38
CA ASN A 184 -0.48 -13.18 5.99
C ASN A 184 0.47 -13.69 7.10
N MET A 185 0.17 -13.39 8.36
CA MET A 185 0.98 -13.90 9.47
C MET A 185 0.94 -15.42 9.56
N ARG A 186 -0.21 -16.05 9.32
CA ARG A 186 -0.32 -17.50 9.21
C ARG A 186 0.46 -18.07 8.02
N ALA A 187 0.65 -17.29 6.96
CA ALA A 187 1.51 -17.62 5.83
C ALA A 187 3.00 -17.35 6.09
N GLY A 188 3.37 -16.88 7.30
CA GLY A 188 4.75 -16.66 7.73
C GLY A 188 5.26 -15.23 7.54
N PHE A 189 4.45 -14.29 7.08
CA PHE A 189 4.81 -12.88 7.03
C PHE A 189 4.79 -12.24 8.43
N SER A 190 5.62 -11.24 8.63
CA SER A 190 5.77 -10.53 9.90
C SER A 190 6.22 -9.08 9.67
N ARG A 191 6.52 -8.33 10.73
CA ARG A 191 7.10 -6.98 10.62
C ARG A 191 8.34 -6.91 9.72
N LYS A 192 9.18 -7.94 9.71
CA LYS A 192 10.40 -7.97 8.87
C LYS A 192 10.13 -7.85 7.38
N ASP A 193 8.90 -8.21 6.95
CA ASP A 193 8.46 -8.17 5.56
C ASP A 193 7.82 -6.81 5.20
N ASP A 194 7.50 -5.99 6.21
CA ASP A 194 6.95 -4.65 6.05
C ASP A 194 8.09 -3.63 5.87
N THR A 195 8.80 -3.75 4.77
CA THR A 195 9.97 -2.92 4.44
C THR A 195 9.97 -2.57 2.96
N LEU A 196 10.92 -1.74 2.56
CA LEU A 196 11.14 -1.35 1.17
C LEU A 196 12.45 -1.96 0.65
N PRO A 197 12.59 -2.14 -0.68
CA PRO A 197 13.87 -2.50 -1.29
C PRO A 197 14.98 -1.54 -0.86
N GLU A 198 16.19 -2.07 -0.59
CA GLU A 198 17.34 -1.32 -0.08
C GLU A 198 17.67 -0.08 -0.91
N ARG A 199 17.49 -0.17 -2.24
CA ARG A 199 17.72 0.95 -3.15
C ARG A 199 16.85 2.18 -2.88
N LEU A 200 15.68 2.05 -2.26
CA LEU A 200 14.83 3.20 -1.93
C LEU A 200 15.36 4.01 -0.75
N PHE A 201 16.22 3.41 0.07
CA PHE A 201 16.93 4.10 1.16
C PHE A 201 18.26 4.71 0.70
N GLN A 202 18.56 4.66 -0.59
CA GLN A 202 19.71 5.29 -1.24
C GLN A 202 19.25 6.43 -2.14
N GLY A 203 20.07 7.48 -2.25
CA GLY A 203 19.80 8.62 -3.14
C GLY A 203 19.80 8.22 -4.61
N LEU A 204 18.94 8.85 -5.39
CA LEU A 204 18.97 8.71 -6.85
C LEU A 204 20.21 9.41 -7.41
N GLU A 205 20.82 8.80 -8.42
CA GLU A 205 22.02 9.35 -9.08
C GLU A 205 21.72 10.56 -9.96
N ASN A 206 20.50 10.66 -10.49
CA ASN A 206 20.11 11.70 -11.43
C ASN A 206 18.59 11.98 -11.39
N GLY A 207 18.14 12.89 -12.25
CA GLY A 207 16.73 13.27 -12.39
C GLY A 207 16.24 14.27 -11.33
N PRO A 208 14.93 14.59 -11.32
CA PRO A 208 14.34 15.59 -10.42
C PRO A 208 14.44 15.26 -8.93
N LEU A 209 14.64 13.98 -8.60
CA LEU A 209 14.80 13.48 -7.24
C LEU A 209 16.25 13.07 -6.94
N LYS A 210 17.22 13.64 -7.66
CA LYS A 210 18.64 13.37 -7.41
C LYS A 210 18.97 13.57 -5.92
N ASP A 211 19.76 12.65 -5.37
CA ASP A 211 20.21 12.59 -3.98
C ASP A 211 19.06 12.42 -2.95
N GLN A 212 17.81 12.27 -3.40
CA GLN A 212 16.68 11.97 -2.50
C GLN A 212 16.65 10.49 -2.19
N ALA A 213 16.50 10.18 -0.89
CA ALA A 213 16.32 8.84 -0.36
C ALA A 213 15.09 8.81 0.55
N MET A 214 14.50 7.64 0.76
CA MET A 214 13.59 7.43 1.87
C MET A 214 14.41 7.44 3.17
N PRO A 215 14.11 8.29 4.16
CA PRO A 215 14.88 8.33 5.40
C PRO A 215 14.54 7.11 6.27
N ARG A 216 15.47 6.14 6.36
CA ARG A 216 15.23 4.84 7.01
C ARG A 216 14.76 4.97 8.45
N ALA A 217 15.42 5.80 9.26
CA ALA A 217 15.05 5.94 10.65
C ALA A 217 13.64 6.52 10.84
N GLU A 218 13.28 7.52 10.04
CA GLU A 218 11.93 8.09 10.06
C GLU A 218 10.89 7.10 9.52
N PHE A 219 11.23 6.32 8.50
CA PHE A 219 10.37 5.26 7.96
C PHE A 219 10.04 4.19 9.02
N GLU A 220 11.05 3.70 9.75
CA GLU A 220 10.86 2.71 10.82
C GLU A 220 10.05 3.28 11.99
N GLN A 221 10.27 4.54 12.33
CA GLN A 221 9.47 5.23 13.34
C GLN A 221 8.01 5.39 12.89
N ALA A 222 7.77 5.83 11.66
CA ALA A 222 6.44 5.97 11.08
C ALA A 222 5.69 4.63 11.03
N LEU A 223 6.39 3.54 10.70
CA LEU A 223 5.83 2.20 10.71
C LEU A 223 5.40 1.79 12.13
N THR A 224 6.19 2.13 13.14
CA THR A 224 5.86 1.89 14.55
C THR A 224 4.62 2.67 14.98
N VAL A 225 4.53 3.95 14.61
CA VAL A 225 3.35 4.79 14.86
C VAL A 225 2.11 4.20 14.18
N LEU A 226 2.24 3.79 12.93
CA LEU A 226 1.14 3.18 12.18
C LEU A 226 0.66 1.87 12.82
N TYR A 227 1.57 1.04 13.31
CA TYR A 227 1.22 -0.18 14.05
C TYR A 227 0.42 0.16 15.34
N GLY A 228 0.84 1.18 16.09
CA GLY A 228 0.09 1.66 17.25
C GLY A 228 -1.32 2.08 16.92
N LEU A 229 -1.51 2.85 15.83
CA LEU A 229 -2.83 3.25 15.33
C LEU A 229 -3.70 2.05 14.94
N LYS A 230 -3.11 1.02 14.35
CA LYS A 230 -3.80 -0.22 13.94
C LYS A 230 -4.06 -1.18 15.11
N GLY A 231 -3.51 -0.94 16.28
CA GLY A 231 -3.55 -1.86 17.43
C GLY A 231 -2.74 -3.13 17.17
N TRP A 232 -1.60 -2.99 16.50
CA TRP A 232 -0.65 -4.07 16.23
C TRP A 232 0.57 -3.94 17.14
N ASP A 233 1.12 -5.07 17.52
CA ASP A 233 2.36 -5.14 18.28
C ASP A 233 3.53 -4.55 17.48
N ALA A 234 4.27 -3.63 18.10
CA ALA A 234 5.30 -2.86 17.43
C ALA A 234 6.51 -3.69 16.95
N GLU A 235 6.80 -4.81 17.59
CA GLU A 235 7.97 -5.65 17.26
C GLU A 235 7.64 -6.71 16.22
N THR A 236 6.47 -7.31 16.31
CA THR A 236 6.06 -8.44 15.47
C THR A 236 5.13 -8.04 14.33
N GLY A 237 4.44 -6.90 14.45
CA GLY A 237 3.37 -6.48 13.56
C GLY A 237 2.10 -7.31 13.72
N ARG A 238 1.97 -8.07 14.82
CA ARG A 238 0.79 -8.91 15.11
C ARG A 238 -0.37 -8.05 15.61
N PRO A 239 -1.58 -8.17 15.06
CA PRO A 239 -2.76 -7.57 15.65
C PRO A 239 -2.95 -8.07 17.09
N THR A 240 -3.18 -7.15 18.03
CA THR A 240 -3.44 -7.54 19.41
C THR A 240 -4.81 -8.22 19.52
N ARG A 241 -4.95 -9.13 20.49
CA ARG A 241 -6.24 -9.78 20.78
C ARG A 241 -7.32 -8.74 21.07
N GLU A 242 -6.99 -7.73 21.89
CA GLU A 242 -7.89 -6.64 22.22
C GLU A 242 -8.41 -5.92 20.96
N ARG A 243 -7.51 -5.63 20.00
CA ARG A 243 -7.91 -4.99 18.74
C ARG A 243 -8.82 -5.89 17.91
N LEU A 244 -8.50 -7.16 17.80
CA LEU A 244 -9.32 -8.12 17.04
C LEU A 244 -10.72 -8.28 17.69
N GLU A 245 -10.81 -8.34 19.01
CA GLU A 245 -12.07 -8.40 19.74
C GLU A 245 -12.91 -7.14 19.52
N ALA A 246 -12.30 -5.94 19.60
CA ALA A 246 -12.97 -4.66 19.31
C ALA A 246 -13.54 -4.59 17.88
N LEU A 247 -12.93 -5.31 16.94
CA LEU A 247 -13.39 -5.44 15.55
C LEU A 247 -14.32 -6.63 15.31
N SER A 248 -14.77 -7.34 16.37
CA SER A 248 -15.54 -8.57 16.26
C SER A 248 -14.83 -9.71 15.51
N LEU A 249 -13.50 -9.72 15.57
CA LEU A 249 -12.58 -10.70 14.97
C LEU A 249 -11.86 -11.52 16.05
N GLY A 250 -12.38 -11.64 17.27
CA GLY A 250 -11.75 -12.39 18.38
C GLY A 250 -11.38 -13.81 17.99
N TRP A 251 -12.21 -14.48 17.19
CA TRP A 251 -11.93 -15.80 16.64
C TRP A 251 -10.66 -15.85 15.78
N ALA A 252 -10.28 -14.73 15.15
CA ALA A 252 -9.08 -14.66 14.33
C ALA A 252 -7.79 -14.57 15.19
N ALA A 253 -7.90 -14.11 16.44
CA ALA A 253 -6.77 -14.13 17.37
C ALA A 253 -6.35 -15.58 17.69
N ASP A 254 -7.31 -16.49 17.85
CA ASP A 254 -7.05 -17.90 18.14
C ASP A 254 -6.28 -18.58 17.01
N LEU A 255 -6.45 -18.12 15.77
CA LEU A 255 -5.71 -18.63 14.62
C LEU A 255 -4.23 -18.23 14.61
N LEU A 256 -3.86 -17.19 15.37
CA LEU A 256 -2.47 -16.74 15.51
C LEU A 256 -1.77 -17.42 16.72
N ASP A 257 -2.51 -18.04 17.61
CA ASP A 257 -2.01 -18.75 18.77
C ASP A 257 -1.87 -20.26 18.51
N ALA A 258 -2.46 -20.75 17.42
CA ALA A 258 -2.41 -22.14 16.96
C ALA A 258 -1.18 -22.43 16.11
#